data_e6ac2ad11b7935f7cfae095c12118e4f
#
_entry.id   e6ac2ad11b7935f7cfae095c12118e4f
#
_cell.length_a   1.000
_cell.length_b   1.000
_cell.length_c   1.000
_cell.angle_alpha   90.00
_cell.angle_beta   90.00
_cell.angle_gamma   90.00
#
_symmetry.space_group_name_H-M   'P 1'
#
loop_
_entity.id
_entity.type
_entity.pdbx_description
1 polymer ?
#
loop_
_entity_poly.entity_id
_entity_poly.type
_entity_poly.pdbx_seq_one_letter_code
_entity_poly.pdbx_strand_id
1 'polypeptide(L)'
;MYSAKLKKPIVELSFEERSLLFAELSMIAYLKEDKAHKQARLLGFTTVEYYDNKGAQSYRFMNKHDIVIACRGTEPTEYNDIQADANALPVIAETVSRVHAGFKTEVDELWPSITEDLFRSVNAKKDLWFCGHSLGAAMATIMASRCLLHLDTLDPKELYTYGSPRVGWPGYVSSLGITHHRWVNNNDIVCRVPLWIMGYRHHGTEHYLNTWGNKRTPTGYQRIKDRFRGMWRGLKKGKIDNFTDHNIGDYVTHIKKLVDGLETPQI
;
A
#
# COMPACT_ATOMS: atom_id res chain seq x y z
N MET A 1 -13.77 13.17 0.44
CA MET A 1 -14.39 13.25 -0.89
C MET A 1 -13.38 12.67 -1.86
N TYR A 2 -13.77 11.65 -2.62
CA TYR A 2 -12.87 10.99 -3.58
C TYR A 2 -12.53 11.90 -4.76
N SER A 3 -11.40 11.61 -5.43
CA SER A 3 -10.95 12.35 -6.60
C SER A 3 -11.95 12.24 -7.78
N ALA A 4 -11.70 13.01 -8.82
CA ALA A 4 -12.56 13.00 -10.00
C ALA A 4 -12.48 11.65 -10.73
N LYS A 5 -13.57 11.31 -11.43
CA LYS A 5 -13.65 10.10 -12.27
C LYS A 5 -12.54 10.06 -13.31
N LEU A 6 -11.86 8.91 -13.41
CA LEU A 6 -10.90 8.62 -14.46
C LEU A 6 -11.52 8.78 -15.85
N LYS A 7 -10.89 9.59 -16.70
CA LYS A 7 -11.30 9.83 -18.09
C LYS A 7 -10.29 9.28 -19.09
N LYS A 8 -9.12 8.85 -18.61
CA LYS A 8 -7.97 8.38 -19.39
C LYS A 8 -7.29 7.22 -18.70
N PRO A 9 -6.43 6.44 -19.37
CA PRO A 9 -5.63 5.39 -18.73
C PRO A 9 -4.82 5.91 -17.55
N ILE A 10 -4.60 5.06 -16.54
CA ILE A 10 -3.84 5.44 -15.32
C ILE A 10 -2.42 5.87 -15.68
N VAL A 11 -1.80 5.26 -16.68
CA VAL A 11 -0.44 5.60 -17.12
C VAL A 11 -0.30 7.06 -17.58
N GLU A 12 -1.38 7.69 -18.03
CA GLU A 12 -1.40 9.09 -18.48
C GLU A 12 -1.63 10.12 -17.35
N LEU A 13 -1.90 9.66 -16.12
CA LEU A 13 -1.99 10.53 -14.94
C LEU A 13 -0.61 11.02 -14.52
N SER A 14 -0.53 12.18 -13.87
CA SER A 14 0.69 12.61 -13.18
C SER A 14 1.02 11.66 -12.02
N PHE A 15 2.25 11.72 -11.53
CA PHE A 15 2.67 10.90 -10.39
C PHE A 15 1.81 11.17 -9.15
N GLU A 16 1.50 12.43 -8.87
CA GLU A 16 0.68 12.83 -7.72
C GLU A 16 -0.77 12.35 -7.87
N GLU A 17 -1.35 12.47 -9.08
CA GLU A 17 -2.69 11.95 -9.37
C GLU A 17 -2.76 10.42 -9.21
N ARG A 18 -1.76 9.67 -9.73
CA ARG A 18 -1.68 8.22 -9.51
C ARG A 18 -1.58 7.89 -8.03
N SER A 19 -0.70 8.60 -7.32
CA SER A 19 -0.51 8.38 -5.87
C SER A 19 -1.80 8.62 -5.09
N LEU A 20 -2.59 9.63 -5.45
CA LEU A 20 -3.89 9.87 -4.82
C LEU A 20 -4.90 8.77 -5.17
N LEU A 21 -5.01 8.41 -6.44
CA LEU A 21 -5.93 7.36 -6.89
C LEU A 21 -5.68 6.03 -6.15
N PHE A 22 -4.43 5.60 -6.06
CA PHE A 22 -4.09 4.33 -5.40
C PHE A 22 -4.25 4.41 -3.87
N ALA A 23 -4.06 5.59 -3.24
CA ALA A 23 -4.41 5.79 -1.84
C ALA A 23 -5.92 5.65 -1.60
N GLU A 24 -6.74 6.23 -2.47
CA GLU A 24 -8.19 6.14 -2.42
C GLU A 24 -8.67 4.69 -2.66
N LEU A 25 -8.10 3.96 -3.62
CA LEU A 25 -8.42 2.54 -3.83
C LEU A 25 -8.00 1.67 -2.64
N SER A 26 -6.84 1.95 -2.03
CA SER A 26 -6.41 1.29 -0.80
C SER A 26 -7.35 1.60 0.38
N MET A 27 -7.93 2.79 0.45
CA MET A 27 -8.95 3.16 1.44
C MET A 27 -10.30 2.48 1.14
N ILE A 28 -10.70 2.38 -0.12
CA ILE A 28 -11.91 1.68 -0.55
C ILE A 28 -11.84 0.19 -0.19
N ALA A 29 -10.65 -0.41 -0.20
CA ALA A 29 -10.46 -1.81 0.16
C ALA A 29 -10.90 -2.15 1.62
N TYR A 30 -11.03 -1.17 2.50
CA TYR A 30 -11.59 -1.36 3.85
C TYR A 30 -13.13 -1.30 3.91
N LEU A 31 -13.79 -0.93 2.81
CA LEU A 31 -15.24 -0.83 2.77
C LEU A 31 -15.88 -2.21 2.54
N LYS A 32 -17.12 -2.36 3.01
CA LYS A 32 -17.96 -3.49 2.60
C LYS A 32 -18.23 -3.44 1.10
N GLU A 33 -18.43 -4.60 0.51
CA GLU A 33 -18.50 -4.81 -0.94
C GLU A 33 -19.45 -3.83 -1.65
N ASP A 34 -20.67 -3.67 -1.18
CA ASP A 34 -21.68 -2.77 -1.77
C ASP A 34 -21.20 -1.31 -1.82
N LYS A 35 -20.54 -0.86 -0.75
CA LYS A 35 -19.97 0.48 -0.67
C LYS A 35 -18.72 0.62 -1.55
N ALA A 36 -17.85 -0.40 -1.56
CA ALA A 36 -16.66 -0.42 -2.39
C ALA A 36 -17.04 -0.33 -3.89
N HIS A 37 -18.02 -1.12 -4.32
CA HIS A 37 -18.56 -1.05 -5.68
C HIS A 37 -19.06 0.35 -6.04
N LYS A 38 -19.83 0.99 -5.16
CA LYS A 38 -20.35 2.34 -5.38
C LYS A 38 -19.21 3.36 -5.53
N GLN A 39 -18.22 3.32 -4.63
CA GLN A 39 -17.11 4.28 -4.66
C GLN A 39 -16.19 4.06 -5.86
N ALA A 40 -15.87 2.82 -6.20
CA ALA A 40 -15.05 2.49 -7.36
C ALA A 40 -15.70 2.96 -8.67
N ARG A 41 -17.02 2.83 -8.80
CA ARG A 41 -17.75 3.37 -9.97
C ARG A 41 -17.65 4.89 -10.10
N LEU A 42 -17.64 5.61 -8.98
CA LEU A 42 -17.44 7.07 -8.99
C LEU A 42 -16.04 7.42 -9.49
N LEU A 43 -15.03 6.60 -9.21
CA LEU A 43 -13.66 6.74 -9.71
C LEU A 43 -13.48 6.28 -11.16
N GLY A 44 -14.47 5.61 -11.76
CA GLY A 44 -14.45 5.20 -13.16
C GLY A 44 -14.11 3.73 -13.41
N PHE A 45 -14.15 2.90 -12.36
CA PHE A 45 -14.04 1.45 -12.49
C PHE A 45 -15.43 0.83 -12.68
N THR A 46 -15.58 0.05 -13.75
CA THR A 46 -16.88 -0.52 -14.15
C THR A 46 -17.12 -1.91 -13.58
N THR A 47 -16.04 -2.65 -13.33
CA THR A 47 -16.05 -4.00 -12.75
C THR A 47 -15.28 -3.99 -11.45
N VAL A 48 -15.88 -4.56 -10.43
CA VAL A 48 -15.28 -4.71 -9.09
C VAL A 48 -15.50 -6.15 -8.66
N GLU A 49 -14.45 -6.83 -8.26
CA GLU A 49 -14.47 -8.18 -7.72
C GLU A 49 -13.91 -8.15 -6.31
N TYR A 50 -14.56 -8.85 -5.40
CA TYR A 50 -14.11 -8.97 -4.02
C TYR A 50 -13.59 -10.38 -3.75
N TYR A 51 -12.42 -10.47 -3.17
CA TYR A 51 -11.81 -11.73 -2.75
C TYR A 51 -11.73 -11.75 -1.23
N ASP A 52 -12.27 -12.80 -0.63
CA ASP A 52 -12.19 -13.07 0.82
C ASP A 52 -11.94 -14.56 1.04
N ASN A 53 -10.84 -14.87 1.66
CA ASN A 53 -10.54 -16.24 2.08
C ASN A 53 -9.82 -16.22 3.43
N LYS A 54 -10.39 -16.85 4.43
CA LYS A 54 -9.87 -16.96 5.80
C LYS A 54 -9.45 -15.63 6.45
N GLY A 55 -10.10 -14.53 6.06
CA GLY A 55 -9.83 -13.19 6.56
C GLY A 55 -8.84 -12.38 5.71
N ALA A 56 -8.09 -13.01 4.81
CA ALA A 56 -7.34 -12.30 3.78
C ALA A 56 -8.32 -11.68 2.78
N GLN A 57 -8.16 -10.39 2.48
CA GLN A 57 -9.13 -9.66 1.65
C GLN A 57 -8.43 -8.76 0.64
N SER A 58 -9.00 -8.72 -0.58
CA SER A 58 -8.59 -7.77 -1.61
C SER A 58 -9.72 -7.46 -2.58
N TYR A 59 -9.55 -6.41 -3.35
CA TYR A 59 -10.42 -6.05 -4.45
C TYR A 59 -9.65 -5.99 -5.76
N ARG A 60 -10.29 -6.42 -6.83
CA ARG A 60 -9.89 -6.13 -8.21
C ARG A 60 -10.83 -5.07 -8.77
N PHE A 61 -10.28 -3.90 -9.06
CA PHE A 61 -10.96 -2.83 -9.76
C PHE A 61 -10.55 -2.84 -11.22
N MET A 62 -11.52 -2.83 -12.14
CA MET A 62 -11.23 -2.89 -13.57
C MET A 62 -12.07 -1.88 -14.34
N ASN A 63 -11.43 -1.23 -15.31
CA ASN A 63 -12.07 -0.38 -16.29
C ASN A 63 -11.68 -0.80 -17.72
N LYS A 64 -11.89 0.05 -18.72
CA LYS A 64 -11.54 -0.26 -20.12
C LYS A 64 -10.03 -0.48 -20.31
N HIS A 65 -9.17 0.22 -19.55
CA HIS A 65 -7.72 0.31 -19.77
C HIS A 65 -6.91 -0.41 -18.69
N ASP A 66 -7.42 -0.47 -17.49
CA ASP A 66 -6.64 -0.77 -16.31
C ASP A 66 -7.28 -1.87 -15.45
N ILE A 67 -6.44 -2.65 -14.79
CA ILE A 67 -6.75 -3.57 -13.69
C ILE A 67 -5.93 -3.14 -12.48
N VAL A 68 -6.57 -2.93 -11.34
CA VAL A 68 -5.91 -2.62 -10.07
C VAL A 68 -6.27 -3.67 -9.05
N ILE A 69 -5.27 -4.32 -8.47
CA ILE A 69 -5.42 -5.18 -7.28
C ILE A 69 -5.11 -4.32 -6.06
N ALA A 70 -6.12 -4.10 -5.22
CA ALA A 70 -5.99 -3.36 -3.97
C ALA A 70 -6.16 -4.30 -2.78
N CYS A 71 -5.08 -4.56 -2.05
CA CYS A 71 -5.09 -5.44 -0.90
C CYS A 71 -5.53 -4.68 0.36
N ARG A 72 -6.45 -5.26 1.13
CA ARG A 72 -6.90 -4.74 2.40
C ARG A 72 -5.88 -5.06 3.49
N GLY A 73 -5.62 -4.10 4.37
CA GLY A 73 -4.89 -4.32 5.61
C GLY A 73 -5.79 -4.73 6.77
N THR A 74 -5.17 -5.00 7.91
CA THR A 74 -5.85 -5.29 9.18
C THR A 74 -6.56 -4.04 9.72
N GLU A 75 -7.65 -4.20 10.46
CA GLU A 75 -8.34 -3.09 11.11
C GLU A 75 -7.47 -2.45 12.20
N PRO A 76 -7.61 -1.12 12.46
CA PRO A 76 -6.78 -0.41 13.44
C PRO A 76 -6.81 -1.00 14.85
N THR A 77 -7.90 -1.65 15.24
CA THR A 77 -8.06 -2.29 16.55
C THR A 77 -7.19 -3.53 16.74
N GLU A 78 -6.72 -4.12 15.66
CA GLU A 78 -5.92 -5.35 15.64
C GLU A 78 -4.41 -5.07 15.43
N TYR A 79 -3.99 -3.80 15.32
CA TYR A 79 -2.57 -3.45 15.09
C TYR A 79 -1.65 -3.85 16.24
N ASN A 80 -2.15 -3.95 17.47
CA ASN A 80 -1.34 -4.43 18.60
C ASN A 80 -0.88 -5.87 18.37
N ASP A 81 -1.68 -6.68 17.67
CA ASP A 81 -1.36 -8.06 17.34
C ASP A 81 -0.26 -8.14 16.27
N ILE A 82 -0.23 -7.19 15.33
CA ILE A 82 0.84 -7.10 14.31
C ILE A 82 2.21 -6.81 14.94
N GLN A 83 2.25 -6.01 16.02
CA GLN A 83 3.51 -5.78 16.76
C GLN A 83 3.90 -6.95 17.64
N ALA A 84 2.92 -7.63 18.23
CA ALA A 84 3.11 -8.76 19.12
C ALA A 84 3.30 -10.07 18.37
N ASP A 85 3.01 -10.09 17.06
CA ASP A 85 3.02 -11.32 16.29
C ASP A 85 4.44 -11.88 16.19
N ALA A 86 4.69 -12.92 17.03
CA ALA A 86 5.89 -13.73 17.01
C ALA A 86 6.12 -14.42 15.66
N ASN A 87 5.15 -14.35 14.73
CA ASN A 87 5.24 -14.87 13.37
C ASN A 87 6.03 -13.97 12.41
N ALA A 88 6.78 -12.98 12.93
CA ALA A 88 7.82 -12.29 12.17
C ALA A 88 8.94 -13.24 11.69
N LEU A 89 8.65 -14.54 11.63
CA LEU A 89 9.56 -15.55 11.14
C LEU A 89 9.75 -15.41 9.62
N PRO A 90 11.01 -15.38 9.17
CA PRO A 90 11.30 -15.36 7.74
C PRO A 90 11.10 -16.76 7.16
N VAL A 91 10.20 -16.89 6.19
CA VAL A 91 9.99 -18.11 5.41
C VAL A 91 10.54 -17.94 3.99
N ILE A 92 10.81 -19.06 3.32
CA ILE A 92 11.26 -19.05 1.93
C ILE A 92 10.13 -18.45 1.08
N ALA A 93 10.45 -17.39 0.35
CA ALA A 93 9.57 -16.87 -0.70
C ALA A 93 9.53 -17.91 -1.84
N GLU A 94 8.40 -18.01 -2.52
CA GLU A 94 8.30 -18.88 -3.70
C GLU A 94 9.20 -18.41 -4.83
N THR A 95 9.62 -17.16 -4.78
CA THR A 95 10.45 -16.51 -5.79
C THR A 95 11.93 -16.65 -5.45
N VAL A 96 12.45 -15.70 -4.66
CA VAL A 96 13.87 -15.63 -4.28
C VAL A 96 13.95 -15.20 -2.81
N SER A 97 14.85 -15.86 -2.01
CA SER A 97 15.15 -15.46 -0.64
C SER A 97 13.96 -15.62 0.33
N ARG A 98 13.80 -14.71 1.28
CA ARG A 98 12.84 -14.84 2.39
C ARG A 98 11.93 -13.64 2.56
N VAL A 99 10.66 -13.93 2.89
CA VAL A 99 9.60 -12.97 3.23
C VAL A 99 9.03 -13.26 4.61
N HIS A 100 8.24 -12.34 5.12
CA HIS A 100 7.51 -12.52 6.37
C HIS A 100 6.43 -13.59 6.24
N ALA A 101 6.41 -14.55 7.14
CA ALA A 101 5.51 -15.71 7.08
C ALA A 101 4.03 -15.30 7.04
N GLY A 102 3.60 -14.44 7.96
CA GLY A 102 2.21 -13.97 8.02
C GLY A 102 1.76 -13.31 6.72
N PHE A 103 2.58 -12.41 6.14
CA PHE A 103 2.22 -11.75 4.88
C PHE A 103 2.10 -12.73 3.71
N LYS A 104 2.98 -13.74 3.69
CA LYS A 104 2.93 -14.79 2.67
C LYS A 104 1.66 -15.63 2.80
N THR A 105 1.29 -16.01 4.02
CA THR A 105 0.08 -16.80 4.29
C THR A 105 -1.17 -16.09 3.77
N GLU A 106 -1.35 -14.79 4.07
CA GLU A 106 -2.47 -13.99 3.57
C GLU A 106 -2.52 -13.97 2.03
N VAL A 107 -1.36 -13.85 1.39
CA VAL A 107 -1.29 -13.88 -0.07
C VAL A 107 -1.62 -15.27 -0.60
N ASP A 108 -1.11 -16.34 0.01
CA ASP A 108 -1.36 -17.73 -0.42
C ASP A 108 -2.85 -18.07 -0.44
N GLU A 109 -3.63 -17.51 0.50
CA GLU A 109 -5.07 -17.72 0.56
C GLU A 109 -5.81 -17.07 -0.62
N LEU A 110 -5.38 -15.92 -1.10
CA LEU A 110 -6.05 -15.19 -2.19
C LEU A 110 -5.50 -15.49 -3.58
N TRP A 111 -4.23 -15.90 -3.65
CA TRP A 111 -3.50 -15.99 -4.91
C TRP A 111 -4.15 -16.86 -5.97
N PRO A 112 -4.70 -18.05 -5.66
CA PRO A 112 -5.33 -18.90 -6.68
C PRO A 112 -6.49 -18.19 -7.40
N SER A 113 -7.41 -17.57 -6.65
CA SER A 113 -8.57 -16.87 -7.21
C SER A 113 -8.18 -15.64 -8.01
N ILE A 114 -7.25 -14.83 -7.48
CA ILE A 114 -6.76 -13.64 -8.16
C ILE A 114 -6.05 -14.02 -9.45
N THR A 115 -5.20 -15.04 -9.42
CA THR A 115 -4.45 -15.50 -10.62
C THR A 115 -5.40 -16.00 -11.69
N GLU A 116 -6.40 -16.80 -11.33
CA GLU A 116 -7.40 -17.29 -12.28
C GLU A 116 -8.10 -16.13 -13.00
N ASP A 117 -8.50 -15.11 -12.25
CA ASP A 117 -9.16 -13.93 -12.81
C ASP A 117 -8.21 -13.05 -13.64
N LEU A 118 -6.96 -12.91 -13.23
CA LEU A 118 -5.97 -12.18 -14.00
C LEU A 118 -5.71 -12.86 -15.34
N PHE A 119 -5.60 -14.17 -15.38
CA PHE A 119 -5.44 -14.92 -16.63
C PHE A 119 -6.63 -14.75 -17.58
N ARG A 120 -7.85 -14.72 -17.07
CA ARG A 120 -9.04 -14.40 -17.90
C ARG A 120 -8.98 -13.00 -18.47
N SER A 121 -8.37 -12.05 -17.78
CA SER A 121 -8.27 -10.64 -18.13
C SER A 121 -7.10 -10.31 -19.07
N VAL A 122 -6.10 -11.18 -19.20
CA VAL A 122 -4.90 -11.00 -20.05
C VAL A 122 -5.28 -10.70 -21.49
N ASN A 123 -6.30 -11.38 -22.02
CA ASN A 123 -6.76 -11.16 -23.38
C ASN A 123 -7.33 -9.75 -23.63
N ALA A 124 -7.56 -8.98 -22.59
CA ALA A 124 -8.09 -7.62 -22.67
C ALA A 124 -7.01 -6.55 -22.88
N LYS A 125 -5.72 -6.90 -22.86
CA LYS A 125 -4.57 -5.95 -23.01
C LYS A 125 -4.65 -4.75 -22.06
N LYS A 126 -4.97 -4.99 -20.79
CA LYS A 126 -5.09 -3.94 -19.78
C LYS A 126 -3.79 -3.81 -18.99
N ASP A 127 -3.49 -2.59 -18.57
CA ASP A 127 -2.37 -2.33 -17.66
C ASP A 127 -2.71 -2.83 -16.25
N LEU A 128 -1.79 -3.59 -15.63
CA LEU A 128 -1.94 -4.16 -14.29
C LEU A 128 -1.20 -3.31 -13.26
N TRP A 129 -1.87 -3.00 -12.15
CA TRP A 129 -1.38 -2.20 -11.06
C TRP A 129 -1.65 -2.86 -9.71
N PHE A 130 -0.79 -2.61 -8.74
CA PHE A 130 -0.99 -3.09 -7.37
C PHE A 130 -0.94 -1.92 -6.38
N CYS A 131 -1.82 -1.97 -5.38
CA CYS A 131 -1.76 -1.03 -4.26
C CYS A 131 -2.23 -1.68 -2.95
N GLY A 132 -1.88 -1.03 -1.84
CA GLY A 132 -2.34 -1.46 -0.52
C GLY A 132 -1.84 -0.56 0.61
N HIS A 133 -2.50 -0.67 1.75
CA HIS A 133 -2.15 0.03 2.97
C HIS A 133 -1.87 -0.98 4.09
N SER A 134 -0.91 -0.68 4.98
CA SER A 134 -0.60 -1.54 6.13
C SER A 134 -0.17 -2.96 5.72
N LEU A 135 -0.77 -4.00 6.32
CA LEU A 135 -0.62 -5.40 5.90
C LEU A 135 -0.93 -5.58 4.41
N GLY A 136 -1.98 -4.93 3.90
CA GLY A 136 -2.32 -4.97 2.48
C GLY A 136 -1.22 -4.44 1.57
N ALA A 137 -0.38 -3.51 2.04
CA ALA A 137 0.79 -3.04 1.31
C ALA A 137 1.86 -4.14 1.16
N ALA A 138 2.06 -4.95 2.20
CA ALA A 138 2.95 -6.10 2.15
C ALA A 138 2.41 -7.18 1.21
N MET A 139 1.10 -7.47 1.28
CA MET A 139 0.43 -8.42 0.39
C MET A 139 0.56 -7.99 -1.08
N ALA A 140 0.27 -6.72 -1.39
CA ALA A 140 0.41 -6.15 -2.72
C ALA A 140 1.85 -6.28 -3.26
N THR A 141 2.86 -6.10 -2.39
CA THR A 141 4.27 -6.27 -2.75
C THR A 141 4.58 -7.72 -3.12
N ILE A 142 4.08 -8.69 -2.35
CA ILE A 142 4.30 -10.11 -2.63
C ILE A 142 3.56 -10.55 -3.90
N MET A 143 2.31 -10.09 -4.09
CA MET A 143 1.53 -10.41 -5.29
C MET A 143 2.18 -9.86 -6.56
N ALA A 144 2.65 -8.61 -6.54
CA ALA A 144 3.38 -8.01 -7.66
C ALA A 144 4.68 -8.78 -7.98
N SER A 145 5.42 -9.22 -6.94
CA SER A 145 6.60 -10.08 -7.11
C SER A 145 6.26 -11.40 -7.80
N ARG A 146 5.17 -12.04 -7.40
CA ARG A 146 4.72 -13.30 -8.02
C ARG A 146 4.36 -13.11 -9.49
N CYS A 147 3.69 -12.03 -9.86
CA CYS A 147 3.42 -11.72 -11.26
C CYS A 147 4.70 -11.65 -12.08
N LEU A 148 5.71 -10.92 -11.60
CA LEU A 148 6.97 -10.75 -12.32
C LEU A 148 7.80 -12.03 -12.48
N LEU A 149 7.73 -12.93 -11.51
CA LEU A 149 8.63 -14.08 -11.43
C LEU A 149 8.00 -15.40 -11.86
N HIS A 150 6.68 -15.48 -11.93
CA HIS A 150 5.96 -16.71 -12.26
C HIS A 150 4.97 -16.58 -13.40
N LEU A 151 4.67 -15.38 -13.87
CA LEU A 151 3.62 -15.15 -14.85
C LEU A 151 4.17 -14.34 -16.02
N ASP A 152 4.84 -14.99 -16.95
CA ASP A 152 5.49 -14.38 -18.13
C ASP A 152 4.58 -13.43 -18.95
N THR A 153 3.29 -13.45 -18.71
CA THR A 153 2.28 -12.68 -19.46
C THR A 153 1.67 -11.53 -18.67
N LEU A 154 1.98 -11.41 -17.37
CA LEU A 154 1.42 -10.40 -16.48
C LEU A 154 2.54 -9.53 -15.91
N ASP A 155 2.84 -8.44 -16.61
CA ASP A 155 3.85 -7.47 -16.22
C ASP A 155 3.18 -6.27 -15.52
N PRO A 156 3.22 -6.20 -14.18
CA PRO A 156 2.63 -5.08 -13.46
C PRO A 156 3.42 -3.79 -13.72
N LYS A 157 2.68 -2.70 -14.01
CA LYS A 157 3.29 -1.40 -14.33
C LYS A 157 4.02 -0.78 -13.16
N GLU A 158 3.32 -0.59 -12.06
CA GLU A 158 3.86 0.02 -10.84
C GLU A 158 3.13 -0.52 -9.61
N LEU A 159 3.77 -0.38 -8.46
CA LEU A 159 3.25 -0.70 -7.14
C LEU A 159 3.21 0.55 -6.27
N TYR A 160 2.07 0.82 -5.64
CA TYR A 160 1.89 1.92 -4.70
C TYR A 160 1.51 1.41 -3.32
N THR A 161 2.28 1.77 -2.31
CA THR A 161 2.01 1.34 -0.93
C THR A 161 2.01 2.50 0.06
N TYR A 162 1.14 2.38 1.06
CA TYR A 162 0.93 3.39 2.09
C TYR A 162 1.10 2.75 3.46
N GLY A 163 1.97 3.29 4.30
CA GLY A 163 2.23 2.71 5.61
C GLY A 163 2.76 1.27 5.58
N SER A 164 3.52 0.90 4.55
CA SER A 164 3.98 -0.48 4.36
C SER A 164 4.98 -0.91 5.42
N PRO A 165 4.80 -2.11 6.05
CA PRO A 165 5.85 -2.74 6.83
C PRO A 165 7.00 -3.22 5.94
N ARG A 166 8.11 -3.69 6.54
CA ARG A 166 9.20 -4.34 5.80
C ARG A 166 8.79 -5.75 5.41
N VAL A 167 8.87 -6.08 4.13
CA VAL A 167 8.27 -7.30 3.58
C VAL A 167 9.21 -8.50 3.58
N GLY A 168 10.49 -8.28 3.32
CA GLY A 168 11.41 -9.39 3.13
C GLY A 168 12.88 -9.07 3.39
N TRP A 169 13.73 -10.06 3.19
CA TRP A 169 15.17 -9.95 3.35
C TRP A 169 15.83 -9.28 2.12
N PRO A 170 17.12 -8.85 2.24
CA PRO A 170 17.80 -8.13 1.17
C PRO A 170 17.72 -8.82 -0.20
N GLY A 171 17.94 -10.12 -0.26
CA GLY A 171 17.84 -10.88 -1.52
C GLY A 171 16.46 -10.82 -2.15
N TYR A 172 15.40 -10.84 -1.33
CA TYR A 172 14.02 -10.70 -1.83
C TYR A 172 13.77 -9.29 -2.36
N VAL A 173 14.06 -8.26 -1.57
CA VAL A 173 13.75 -6.87 -1.99
C VAL A 173 14.61 -6.43 -3.17
N SER A 174 15.83 -6.94 -3.32
CA SER A 174 16.69 -6.62 -4.47
C SER A 174 16.29 -7.33 -5.76
N SER A 175 15.53 -8.43 -5.67
CA SER A 175 15.04 -9.16 -6.86
C SER A 175 13.76 -8.59 -7.46
N LEU A 176 13.12 -7.62 -6.77
CA LEU A 176 11.86 -7.02 -7.22
C LEU A 176 12.13 -5.99 -8.33
N GLY A 177 11.93 -6.38 -9.57
CA GLY A 177 12.14 -5.55 -10.77
C GLY A 177 11.02 -4.54 -11.05
N ILE A 178 10.14 -4.24 -10.08
CA ILE A 178 9.02 -3.32 -10.26
C ILE A 178 9.32 -1.92 -9.73
N THR A 179 8.83 -0.89 -10.42
CA THR A 179 8.78 0.48 -9.89
C THR A 179 7.81 0.51 -8.71
N HIS A 180 8.33 0.76 -7.52
CA HIS A 180 7.55 0.75 -6.29
C HIS A 180 7.63 2.10 -5.59
N HIS A 181 6.50 2.76 -5.42
CA HIS A 181 6.32 4.02 -4.71
C HIS A 181 5.75 3.76 -3.31
N ARG A 182 6.60 3.98 -2.30
CA ARG A 182 6.28 3.70 -0.90
C ARG A 182 6.07 4.99 -0.13
N TRP A 183 4.81 5.30 0.19
CA TRP A 183 4.43 6.47 0.98
C TRP A 183 4.56 6.19 2.47
N VAL A 184 5.17 7.13 3.18
CA VAL A 184 5.39 7.08 4.63
C VAL A 184 4.91 8.40 5.25
N ASN A 185 3.93 8.30 6.16
CA ASN A 185 3.40 9.46 6.85
C ASN A 185 4.09 9.64 8.21
N ASN A 186 4.89 10.70 8.33
CA ASN A 186 5.51 11.17 9.57
C ASN A 186 6.09 10.06 10.46
N ASN A 187 5.44 9.79 11.60
CA ASN A 187 5.88 8.83 12.60
C ASN A 187 5.21 7.45 12.48
N ASP A 188 4.58 7.16 11.34
CA ASP A 188 3.95 5.86 11.11
C ASP A 188 4.86 4.70 11.57
N ILE A 189 4.43 4.03 12.65
CA ILE A 189 5.23 2.98 13.31
C ILE A 189 5.24 1.69 12.50
N VAL A 190 4.18 1.43 11.71
CA VAL A 190 4.08 0.22 10.89
C VAL A 190 5.19 0.17 9.85
N CYS A 191 5.63 1.32 9.33
CA CYS A 191 6.78 1.40 8.44
C CYS A 191 8.11 0.97 9.10
N ARG A 192 8.13 0.71 10.40
CA ARG A 192 9.36 0.33 11.14
C ARG A 192 9.41 -1.13 11.51
N VAL A 193 8.33 -1.87 11.32
CA VAL A 193 8.24 -3.29 11.64
C VAL A 193 8.21 -4.14 10.36
N PRO A 194 8.64 -5.40 10.41
CA PRO A 194 9.54 -5.96 11.43
C PRO A 194 10.85 -5.17 11.53
N LEU A 195 11.56 -5.28 12.66
CA LEU A 195 12.77 -4.50 12.87
C LEU A 195 13.87 -4.86 11.86
N TRP A 196 14.61 -3.85 11.40
CA TRP A 196 15.72 -4.04 10.45
C TRP A 196 16.82 -4.99 10.97
N ILE A 197 16.98 -5.06 12.30
CA ILE A 197 17.92 -5.98 12.95
C ILE A 197 17.54 -7.45 12.74
N MET A 198 16.26 -7.74 12.48
CA MET A 198 15.77 -9.07 12.13
C MET A 198 16.03 -9.44 10.65
N GLY A 199 16.77 -8.60 9.93
CA GLY A 199 17.10 -8.82 8.53
C GLY A 199 16.13 -8.19 7.52
N TYR A 200 14.95 -7.74 7.94
CA TYR A 200 13.94 -7.20 7.05
C TYR A 200 14.31 -5.85 6.44
N ARG A 201 13.93 -5.65 5.19
CA ARG A 201 14.20 -4.43 4.41
C ARG A 201 12.94 -3.99 3.69
N HIS A 202 12.94 -2.71 3.32
CA HIS A 202 11.97 -2.15 2.39
C HIS A 202 12.45 -2.29 0.95
N HIS A 203 11.49 -2.42 0.04
CA HIS A 203 11.68 -2.23 -1.39
C HIS A 203 11.14 -0.87 -1.82
N GLY A 204 11.64 -0.34 -2.94
CA GLY A 204 11.09 0.82 -3.62
C GLY A 204 11.53 2.17 -3.09
N THR A 205 11.04 3.22 -3.77
CA THR A 205 11.35 4.62 -3.48
C THR A 205 10.44 5.14 -2.37
N GLU A 206 11.03 5.69 -1.32
CA GLU A 206 10.29 6.30 -0.24
C GLU A 206 9.84 7.72 -0.59
N HIS A 207 8.55 7.99 -0.39
CA HIS A 207 7.92 9.31 -0.43
C HIS A 207 7.46 9.69 0.97
N TYR A 208 8.22 10.54 1.65
CA TYR A 208 7.96 10.91 3.03
C TYR A 208 7.08 12.16 3.13
N LEU A 209 6.03 12.06 3.94
CA LEU A 209 5.16 13.16 4.35
C LEU A 209 5.52 13.57 5.77
N ASN A 210 5.78 14.85 5.99
CA ASN A 210 6.07 15.35 7.33
C ASN A 210 4.79 15.53 8.17
N THR A 211 4.92 15.95 9.42
CA THR A 211 3.81 16.21 10.36
C THR A 211 2.70 17.15 9.80
N TRP A 212 2.97 17.93 8.76
CA TRP A 212 2.00 18.81 8.11
C TRP A 212 1.44 18.24 6.80
N GLY A 213 1.89 17.05 6.40
CA GLY A 213 1.53 16.40 5.15
C GLY A 213 2.28 16.91 3.93
N ASN A 214 3.36 17.69 4.11
CA ASN A 214 4.19 18.13 3.00
C ASN A 214 5.19 17.05 2.61
N LYS A 215 5.34 16.79 1.31
CA LYS A 215 6.36 15.88 0.78
C LYS A 215 7.75 16.45 1.02
N ARG A 216 8.65 15.65 1.58
CA ARG A 216 10.03 16.03 1.88
C ARG A 216 10.98 14.87 1.60
N THR A 217 12.25 15.21 1.37
CA THR A 217 13.36 14.24 1.37
C THR A 217 14.15 14.43 2.67
N PRO A 218 13.75 13.78 3.76
CA PRO A 218 14.31 14.08 5.07
C PRO A 218 15.73 13.49 5.21
N THR A 219 16.65 14.29 5.71
CA THR A 219 17.92 13.78 6.26
C THR A 219 17.66 12.99 7.54
N GLY A 220 18.61 12.16 7.98
CA GLY A 220 18.49 11.42 9.25
C GLY A 220 18.18 12.34 10.45
N TYR A 221 18.80 13.52 10.51
CA TYR A 221 18.55 14.53 11.55
C TYR A 221 17.12 15.09 11.49
N GLN A 222 16.62 15.39 10.29
CA GLN A 222 15.25 15.88 10.09
C GLN A 222 14.21 14.86 10.53
N ARG A 223 14.43 13.57 10.25
CA ARG A 223 13.56 12.47 10.74
C ARG A 223 13.50 12.42 12.26
N ILE A 224 14.64 12.61 12.95
CA ILE A 224 14.69 12.65 14.41
C ILE A 224 13.91 13.85 14.94
N LYS A 225 14.10 15.02 14.34
CA LYS A 225 13.39 16.26 14.71
C LYS A 225 11.87 16.15 14.50
N ASP A 226 11.42 15.57 13.39
CA ASP A 226 10.01 15.34 13.11
C ASP A 226 9.39 14.33 14.10
N ARG A 227 10.15 13.31 14.52
CA ARG A 227 9.74 12.38 15.58
C ARG A 227 9.46 13.09 16.91
N PHE A 228 10.36 13.95 17.35
CA PHE A 228 10.17 14.73 18.59
C PHE A 228 8.96 15.67 18.46
N ARG A 229 8.78 16.33 17.33
CA ARG A 229 7.63 17.21 17.08
C ARG A 229 6.30 16.44 17.05
N GLY A 230 6.24 15.28 16.40
CA GLY A 230 5.06 14.42 16.39
C GLY A 230 4.69 13.95 17.80
N MET A 231 5.68 13.50 18.59
CA MET A 231 5.48 13.09 19.98
C MET A 231 4.96 14.24 20.85
N TRP A 232 5.53 15.46 20.73
CA TRP A 232 5.08 16.65 21.48
C TRP A 232 3.65 17.06 21.12
N ARG A 233 3.24 16.93 19.85
CA ARG A 233 1.86 17.21 19.43
C ARG A 233 0.87 16.16 19.94
N GLY A 234 1.25 14.89 19.94
CA GLY A 234 0.48 13.81 20.54
C GLY A 234 0.22 14.05 22.03
N LEU A 235 1.27 14.41 22.79
CA LEU A 235 1.17 14.76 24.19
C LEU A 235 0.24 15.96 24.44
N LYS A 236 0.31 17.02 23.64
CA LYS A 236 -0.57 18.20 23.76
C LYS A 236 -2.04 17.89 23.44
N LYS A 237 -2.33 16.89 22.61
CA LYS A 237 -3.69 16.47 22.25
C LYS A 237 -4.25 15.37 23.16
N GLY A 238 -3.50 14.92 24.19
CA GLY A 238 -3.91 13.85 25.09
C GLY A 238 -4.03 12.47 24.42
N LYS A 239 -3.48 12.33 23.22
CA LYS A 239 -3.47 11.08 22.45
C LYS A 239 -2.01 10.68 22.22
N ILE A 240 -1.47 9.85 23.10
CA ILE A 240 -0.26 9.08 22.81
C ILE A 240 -0.70 7.85 22.06
N ASP A 241 -1.10 8.04 20.80
CA ASP A 241 -1.45 6.93 19.93
C ASP A 241 -0.40 6.87 18.82
N ASN A 242 0.52 5.90 18.94
CA ASN A 242 1.58 5.67 17.97
C ASN A 242 1.05 5.24 16.58
N PHE A 243 -0.25 5.02 16.48
CA PHE A 243 -0.95 4.61 15.26
C PHE A 243 -1.72 5.74 14.58
N THR A 244 -1.78 6.95 15.14
CA THR A 244 -2.50 8.08 14.51
C THR A 244 -1.96 8.38 13.11
N ASP A 245 -0.65 8.33 12.92
CA ASP A 245 -0.01 8.63 11.63
C ASP A 245 -0.19 7.48 10.60
N HIS A 246 -0.73 6.33 11.04
CA HIS A 246 -0.96 5.14 10.18
C HIS A 246 -2.33 5.13 9.50
N ASN A 247 -3.18 6.12 9.74
CA ASN A 247 -4.51 6.15 9.15
C ASN A 247 -4.46 6.42 7.64
N ILE A 248 -5.05 5.54 6.82
CA ILE A 248 -5.09 5.71 5.36
C ILE A 248 -5.78 7.00 4.93
N GLY A 249 -6.76 7.49 5.69
CA GLY A 249 -7.44 8.76 5.43
C GLY A 249 -6.50 9.96 5.50
N ASP A 250 -5.47 9.92 6.36
CA ASP A 250 -4.46 10.97 6.45
C ASP A 250 -3.53 10.94 5.24
N TYR A 251 -3.13 9.75 4.75
CA TYR A 251 -2.39 9.60 3.49
C TYR A 251 -3.18 10.21 2.33
N VAL A 252 -4.45 9.87 2.18
CA VAL A 252 -5.33 10.43 1.15
C VAL A 252 -5.41 11.95 1.27
N THR A 253 -5.62 12.47 2.48
CA THR A 253 -5.74 13.91 2.73
C THR A 253 -4.46 14.66 2.39
N HIS A 254 -3.31 14.13 2.78
CA HIS A 254 -2.02 14.76 2.54
C HIS A 254 -1.63 14.71 1.07
N ILE A 255 -1.81 13.57 0.40
CA ILE A 255 -1.50 13.44 -1.03
C ILE A 255 -2.45 14.29 -1.87
N LYS A 256 -3.73 14.40 -1.48
CA LYS A 256 -4.67 15.31 -2.15
C LYS A 256 -4.20 16.76 -2.10
N LYS A 257 -3.65 17.23 -0.98
CA LYS A 257 -3.06 18.59 -0.90
C LYS A 257 -1.92 18.77 -1.91
N LEU A 258 -1.10 17.74 -2.13
CA LEU A 258 -0.02 17.79 -3.13
C LEU A 258 -0.59 17.92 -4.56
N VAL A 259 -1.66 17.19 -4.88
CA VAL A 259 -2.35 17.28 -6.18
C VAL A 259 -2.96 18.67 -6.36
N ASP A 260 -3.55 19.23 -5.30
CA ASP A 260 -4.18 20.57 -5.32
C ASP A 260 -3.13 21.71 -5.27
N GLY A 261 -1.83 21.40 -5.18
CA GLY A 261 -0.75 22.40 -5.08
C GLY A 261 -0.71 23.17 -3.75
N LEU A 262 -1.34 22.63 -2.71
CA LEU A 262 -1.47 23.28 -1.40
C LEU A 262 -0.37 22.78 -0.45
N GLU A 263 0.62 23.62 -0.11
CA GLU A 263 1.55 23.35 0.98
C GLU A 263 1.03 23.95 2.31
N THR A 264 1.09 23.16 3.38
CA THR A 264 0.77 23.66 4.72
C THR A 264 1.99 24.41 5.28
N PRO A 265 1.86 25.69 5.73
CA PRO A 265 2.95 26.44 6.35
C PRO A 265 3.54 25.68 7.56
N GLN A 266 4.85 25.65 7.64
CA GLN A 266 5.56 25.11 8.81
C GLN A 266 5.59 26.20 9.87
N ILE A 267 4.81 26.05 10.95
CA ILE A 267 4.82 26.92 12.13
C ILE A 267 5.87 26.44 13.14
#